data_ba3a9834d0c217e9bc5a87b08786a1d5
#
_entry.id   ba3a9834d0c217e9bc5a87b08786a1d5
#
_cell.length_a   1.000
_cell.length_b   1.000
_cell.length_c   1.000
_cell.angle_alpha   90.00
_cell.angle_beta   90.00
_cell.angle_gamma   90.00
#
_symmetry.space_group_name_H-M   'P 1'
#
loop_
_entity.id
_entity.type
_entity.pdbx_description
1 polymer ?
#
loop_
_entity_poly.entity_id
_entity_poly.type
_entity_poly.pdbx_seq_one_letter_code
_entity_poly.pdbx_strand_id
1 'polypeptide(L)'
;MPKNLRIVFSGAFSFLITAPLFLGFAAPLGNWAAIGMTSTFSWLFANTGPLAGALFCGIIPFTIIFGIKGWSAIELQNLATLGHDFMLPNFFYSNLAVSGAVLAYALKMKPGEQKSAAVSTGLVCILGITEPALYGIALPEKKPLYAAMAGGAIAGAAANLQNTHESPSMLLSWLPLQ
;
A
#
# COMPACT_ATOMS: atom_id res chain seq x y z
N MET A 1 19.85 38.38 -8.58
CA MET A 1 20.13 37.19 -7.76
C MET A 1 20.60 36.05 -8.66
N PRO A 2 21.67 35.33 -8.29
CA PRO A 2 22.12 34.14 -9.04
C PRO A 2 21.00 33.09 -9.12
N LYS A 3 20.88 32.40 -10.28
CA LYS A 3 19.81 31.41 -10.52
C LYS A 3 19.73 30.33 -9.42
N ASN A 4 20.86 29.92 -8.89
CA ASN A 4 20.94 28.89 -7.85
C ASN A 4 20.34 29.35 -6.50
N LEU A 5 20.53 30.60 -6.11
CA LEU A 5 19.94 31.16 -4.90
C LEU A 5 18.42 31.27 -5.02
N ARG A 6 17.91 31.62 -6.20
CA ARG A 6 16.45 31.70 -6.44
C ARG A 6 15.77 30.35 -6.26
N ILE A 7 16.39 29.25 -6.71
CA ILE A 7 15.84 27.89 -6.56
C ILE A 7 15.75 27.49 -5.09
N VAL A 8 16.82 27.74 -4.32
CA VAL A 8 16.87 27.39 -2.89
C VAL A 8 15.85 28.22 -2.08
N PHE A 9 15.83 29.54 -2.30
CA PHE A 9 14.89 30.42 -1.59
C PHE A 9 13.44 30.14 -1.99
N SER A 10 13.16 29.86 -3.26
CA SER A 10 11.81 29.48 -3.70
C SER A 10 11.32 28.22 -3.03
N GLY A 11 12.16 27.16 -2.94
CA GLY A 11 11.84 25.93 -2.23
C GLY A 11 11.61 26.15 -0.73
N ALA A 12 12.50 26.90 -0.09
CA ALA A 12 12.39 27.20 1.34
C ALA A 12 11.11 28.01 1.69
N PHE A 13 10.81 29.04 0.91
CA PHE A 13 9.59 29.83 1.10
C PHE A 13 8.33 29.03 0.82
N SER A 14 8.32 28.21 -0.24
CA SER A 14 7.19 27.31 -0.52
C SER A 14 6.95 26.35 0.65
N PHE A 15 8.02 25.76 1.18
CA PHE A 15 7.90 24.86 2.33
C PHE A 15 7.40 25.58 3.59
N LEU A 16 7.95 26.77 3.90
CA LEU A 16 7.54 27.56 5.07
C LEU A 16 6.06 27.96 5.04
N ILE A 17 5.50 28.18 3.85
CA ILE A 17 4.07 28.51 3.71
C ILE A 17 3.22 27.25 3.68
N THR A 18 3.67 26.22 2.95
CA THR A 18 2.88 25.00 2.76
C THR A 18 2.82 24.14 4.01
N ALA A 19 3.92 24.07 4.78
CA ALA A 19 3.98 23.21 5.98
C ALA A 19 2.96 23.60 7.06
N PRO A 20 2.80 24.89 7.46
CA PRO A 20 1.77 25.26 8.43
C PRO A 20 0.35 25.03 7.91
N LEU A 21 0.10 25.32 6.63
CA LEU A 21 -1.20 25.05 6.00
C LEU A 21 -1.50 23.56 5.96
N PHE A 22 -0.54 22.75 5.61
CA PHE A 22 -0.68 21.28 5.61
C PHE A 22 -0.95 20.75 7.01
N LEU A 23 -0.15 21.14 8.01
CA LEU A 23 -0.31 20.69 9.39
C LEU A 23 -1.60 21.20 10.03
N GLY A 24 -2.03 22.44 9.71
CA GLY A 24 -3.23 23.03 10.29
C GLY A 24 -4.55 22.54 9.69
N PHE A 25 -4.55 22.17 8.40
CA PHE A 25 -5.79 21.80 7.69
C PHE A 25 -5.74 20.40 7.11
N ALA A 26 -4.74 20.09 6.30
CA ALA A 26 -4.71 18.81 5.57
C ALA A 26 -4.45 17.62 6.50
N ALA A 27 -3.54 17.77 7.47
CA ALA A 27 -3.23 16.68 8.40
C ALA A 27 -4.41 16.32 9.33
N PRO A 28 -5.15 17.27 9.95
CA PRO A 28 -6.35 16.93 10.72
C PRO A 28 -7.43 16.27 9.88
N LEU A 29 -7.70 16.78 8.67
CA LEU A 29 -8.68 16.19 7.76
C LEU A 29 -8.28 14.78 7.33
N GLY A 30 -7.00 14.57 7.01
CA GLY A 30 -6.45 13.26 6.68
C GLY A 30 -6.57 12.26 7.86
N ASN A 31 -6.31 12.74 9.07
CA ASN A 31 -6.44 11.92 10.28
C ASN A 31 -7.90 11.50 10.54
N TRP A 32 -8.86 12.40 10.39
CA TRP A 32 -10.28 12.08 10.52
C TRP A 32 -10.74 11.08 9.46
N ALA A 33 -10.31 11.24 8.21
CA ALA A 33 -10.58 10.28 7.16
C ALA A 33 -9.96 8.91 7.46
N ALA A 34 -8.72 8.87 7.95
CA ALA A 34 -8.04 7.65 8.35
C ALA A 34 -8.77 6.92 9.48
N ILE A 35 -9.19 7.63 10.54
CA ILE A 35 -9.97 7.05 11.65
C ILE A 35 -11.30 6.46 11.12
N GLY A 36 -12.01 7.19 10.25
CA GLY A 36 -13.25 6.70 9.65
C GLY A 36 -13.03 5.44 8.79
N MET A 37 -11.97 5.40 8.00
CA MET A 37 -11.60 4.22 7.22
C MET A 37 -11.23 3.04 8.11
N THR A 38 -10.44 3.27 9.15
CA THR A 38 -10.03 2.22 10.11
C THR A 38 -11.23 1.61 10.80
N SER A 39 -12.12 2.42 11.35
CA SER A 39 -13.31 1.93 12.04
C SER A 39 -14.22 1.13 11.11
N THR A 40 -14.37 1.57 9.87
CA THR A 40 -15.15 0.87 8.85
C THR A 40 -14.53 -0.48 8.50
N PHE A 41 -13.23 -0.53 8.25
CA PHE A 41 -12.53 -1.79 7.95
C PHE A 41 -12.49 -2.72 9.16
N SER A 42 -12.23 -2.21 10.36
CA SER A 42 -12.25 -3.02 11.59
C SER A 42 -13.60 -3.68 11.80
N TRP A 43 -14.69 -2.92 11.64
CA TRP A 43 -16.05 -3.47 11.70
C TRP A 43 -16.28 -4.52 10.61
N LEU A 44 -15.82 -4.25 9.38
CA LEU A 44 -15.99 -5.16 8.25
C LEU A 44 -15.23 -6.47 8.48
N PHE A 45 -13.98 -6.41 8.93
CA PHE A 45 -13.18 -7.60 9.27
C PHE A 45 -13.80 -8.41 10.42
N ALA A 46 -14.32 -7.73 11.44
CA ALA A 46 -14.98 -8.41 12.57
C ALA A 46 -16.25 -9.16 12.16
N ASN A 47 -16.99 -8.65 11.17
CA ASN A 47 -18.30 -9.20 10.82
C ASN A 47 -18.31 -10.09 9.56
N THR A 48 -17.41 -9.83 8.60
CA THR A 48 -17.48 -10.47 7.27
C THR A 48 -16.20 -11.16 6.82
N GLY A 49 -15.11 -11.10 7.61
CA GLY A 49 -13.82 -11.74 7.36
C GLY A 49 -13.38 -11.82 5.88
N PRO A 50 -13.81 -12.87 5.14
CA PRO A 50 -13.40 -13.07 3.75
C PRO A 50 -13.80 -11.93 2.80
N LEU A 51 -14.99 -11.36 2.99
CA LEU A 51 -15.45 -10.23 2.17
C LEU A 51 -14.64 -8.97 2.46
N ALA A 52 -14.32 -8.74 3.74
CA ALA A 52 -13.44 -7.65 4.15
C ALA A 52 -12.06 -7.77 3.50
N GLY A 53 -11.44 -8.95 3.56
CA GLY A 53 -10.17 -9.25 2.93
C GLY A 53 -10.20 -9.04 1.42
N ALA A 54 -11.27 -9.50 0.76
CA ALA A 54 -11.46 -9.30 -0.68
C ALA A 54 -11.51 -7.81 -1.06
N LEU A 55 -12.34 -7.05 -0.37
CA LEU A 55 -12.50 -5.62 -0.63
C LEU A 55 -11.22 -4.85 -0.33
N PHE A 56 -10.60 -5.12 0.81
CA PHE A 56 -9.38 -4.45 1.24
C PHE A 56 -8.22 -4.72 0.27
N CYS A 57 -7.87 -6.00 0.04
CA CYS A 57 -6.78 -6.34 -0.87
C CYS A 57 -7.03 -5.92 -2.32
N GLY A 58 -8.28 -5.94 -2.76
CA GLY A 58 -8.65 -5.50 -4.11
C GLY A 58 -8.51 -4.00 -4.30
N ILE A 59 -8.74 -3.19 -3.26
CA ILE A 59 -8.69 -1.72 -3.36
C ILE A 59 -7.29 -1.14 -3.09
N ILE A 60 -6.42 -1.86 -2.38
CA ILE A 60 -5.07 -1.39 -2.01
C ILE A 60 -4.28 -0.84 -3.20
N PRO A 61 -4.15 -1.54 -4.36
CA PRO A 61 -3.38 -1.02 -5.49
C PRO A 61 -3.91 0.35 -5.96
N PHE A 62 -5.21 0.55 -5.87
CA PHE A 62 -5.85 1.81 -6.21
C PHE A 62 -5.55 2.91 -5.17
N THR A 63 -5.63 2.62 -3.87
CA THR A 63 -5.31 3.59 -2.81
C THR A 63 -3.87 4.06 -2.85
N ILE A 64 -2.93 3.16 -3.17
CA ILE A 64 -1.51 3.51 -3.34
C ILE A 64 -1.32 4.50 -4.49
N ILE A 65 -2.03 4.30 -5.61
CA ILE A 65 -1.98 5.23 -6.77
C ILE A 65 -2.43 6.64 -6.36
N PHE A 66 -3.41 6.76 -5.46
CA PHE A 66 -3.85 8.06 -4.92
C PHE A 66 -2.99 8.59 -3.77
N GLY A 67 -1.89 7.91 -3.44
CA GLY A 67 -0.96 8.34 -2.39
C GLY A 67 -1.46 8.10 -0.97
N ILE A 68 -2.51 7.30 -0.78
CA ILE A 68 -3.04 6.96 0.54
C ILE A 68 -2.16 5.88 1.15
N LYS A 69 -1.21 6.29 2.02
CA LYS A 69 -0.20 5.42 2.63
C LYS A 69 -0.16 5.47 4.17
N GLY A 70 -1.12 6.12 4.79
CA GLY A 70 -1.15 6.30 6.26
C GLY A 70 -1.48 5.05 7.09
N TRP A 71 -1.50 3.87 6.48
CA TRP A 71 -1.92 2.61 7.10
C TRP A 71 -1.02 2.14 8.24
N SER A 72 0.29 2.38 8.17
CA SER A 72 1.26 1.91 9.18
C SER A 72 1.01 2.47 10.58
N ALA A 73 0.49 3.69 10.70
CA ALA A 73 0.09 4.23 11.99
C ALA A 73 -1.09 3.47 12.60
N ILE A 74 -2.00 3.01 11.74
CA ILE A 74 -3.18 2.24 12.12
C ILE A 74 -2.78 0.81 12.50
N GLU A 75 -1.88 0.20 11.74
CA GLU A 75 -1.30 -1.12 12.05
C GLU A 75 -0.66 -1.14 13.44
N LEU A 76 0.20 -0.13 13.73
CA LEU A 76 0.80 0.00 15.06
C LEU A 76 -0.26 0.18 16.17
N GLN A 77 -1.29 0.97 15.90
CA GLN A 77 -2.37 1.19 16.86
C GLN A 77 -3.18 -0.09 17.09
N ASN A 78 -3.49 -0.86 16.04
CA ASN A 78 -4.17 -2.15 16.16
C ASN A 78 -3.35 -3.13 17.00
N LEU A 79 -2.05 -3.25 16.72
CA LEU A 79 -1.15 -4.09 17.50
C LEU A 79 -1.09 -3.68 18.97
N ALA A 80 -1.05 -2.37 19.24
CA ALA A 80 -0.98 -1.85 20.61
C ALA A 80 -2.29 -2.02 21.38
N THR A 81 -3.46 -1.90 20.73
CA THR A 81 -4.77 -1.89 21.37
C THR A 81 -5.47 -3.24 21.32
N LEU A 82 -5.38 -3.96 20.22
CA LEU A 82 -6.08 -5.23 19.98
C LEU A 82 -5.17 -6.45 20.17
N GLY A 83 -3.84 -6.27 20.22
CA GLY A 83 -2.88 -7.35 20.30
C GLY A 83 -2.72 -8.15 19.01
N HIS A 84 -3.38 -7.74 17.92
CA HIS A 84 -3.26 -8.32 16.59
C HIS A 84 -3.55 -7.27 15.51
N ASP A 85 -3.06 -7.51 14.32
CA ASP A 85 -3.37 -6.68 13.15
C ASP A 85 -3.92 -7.54 12.00
N PHE A 86 -4.91 -7.01 11.31
CA PHE A 86 -5.53 -7.65 10.15
C PHE A 86 -5.11 -6.98 8.84
N MET A 87 -4.49 -5.80 8.89
CA MET A 87 -4.11 -5.05 7.70
C MET A 87 -2.80 -5.56 7.10
N LEU A 88 -1.78 -5.80 7.92
CA LEU A 88 -0.43 -6.17 7.48
C LEU A 88 -0.41 -7.44 6.61
N PRO A 89 -1.07 -8.55 6.99
CA PRO A 89 -1.15 -9.74 6.13
C PRO A 89 -1.85 -9.43 4.80
N ASN A 90 -2.90 -8.62 4.83
CA ASN A 90 -3.65 -8.26 3.63
C ASN A 90 -2.84 -7.35 2.67
N PHE A 91 -1.97 -6.48 3.18
CA PHE A 91 -1.00 -5.74 2.36
C PHE A 91 -0.05 -6.68 1.65
N PHE A 92 0.46 -7.69 2.34
CA PHE A 92 1.35 -8.68 1.75
C PHE A 92 0.68 -9.42 0.58
N TYR A 93 -0.56 -9.88 0.74
CA TYR A 93 -1.32 -10.55 -0.33
C TYR A 93 -1.58 -9.61 -1.51
N SER A 94 -1.90 -8.35 -1.25
CA SER A 94 -2.08 -7.35 -2.31
C SER A 94 -0.76 -7.09 -3.06
N ASN A 95 0.37 -6.99 -2.36
CA ASN A 95 1.68 -6.81 -2.98
C ASN A 95 2.06 -7.98 -3.88
N LEU A 96 1.79 -9.22 -3.44
CA LEU A 96 1.98 -10.42 -4.26
C LEU A 96 1.09 -10.42 -5.50
N ALA A 97 -0.15 -9.96 -5.37
CA ALA A 97 -1.07 -9.84 -6.51
C ALA A 97 -0.57 -8.81 -7.54
N VAL A 98 -0.06 -7.66 -7.10
CA VAL A 98 0.57 -6.66 -7.98
C VAL A 98 1.81 -7.26 -8.66
N SER A 99 2.68 -7.92 -7.90
CA SER A 99 3.86 -8.62 -8.43
C SER A 99 3.48 -9.62 -9.51
N GLY A 100 2.57 -10.53 -9.20
CA GLY A 100 2.11 -11.57 -10.14
C GLY A 100 1.49 -10.99 -11.41
N ALA A 101 0.67 -9.95 -11.29
CA ALA A 101 0.04 -9.30 -12.43
C ALA A 101 1.08 -8.61 -13.35
N VAL A 102 2.05 -7.91 -12.77
CA VAL A 102 3.10 -7.20 -13.53
C VAL A 102 4.06 -8.21 -14.16
N LEU A 103 4.46 -9.26 -13.46
CA LEU A 103 5.31 -10.32 -14.00
C LEU A 103 4.61 -11.09 -15.13
N ALA A 104 3.34 -11.44 -14.96
CA ALA A 104 2.54 -12.08 -16.01
C ALA A 104 2.39 -11.19 -17.24
N TYR A 105 2.25 -9.88 -17.06
CA TYR A 105 2.24 -8.92 -18.15
C TYR A 105 3.61 -8.85 -18.84
N ALA A 106 4.71 -8.83 -18.08
CA ALA A 106 6.06 -8.83 -18.61
C ALA A 106 6.35 -10.05 -19.51
N LEU A 107 5.76 -11.23 -19.23
CA LEU A 107 5.92 -12.42 -20.10
C LEU A 107 5.39 -12.19 -21.52
N LYS A 108 4.36 -11.36 -21.67
CA LYS A 108 3.74 -11.03 -22.96
C LYS A 108 4.43 -9.86 -23.67
N MET A 109 5.34 -9.16 -23.02
CA MET A 109 6.07 -8.03 -23.61
C MET A 109 7.19 -8.53 -24.53
N LYS A 110 7.45 -7.77 -25.59
CA LYS A 110 8.62 -8.00 -26.45
C LYS A 110 9.91 -7.77 -25.65
N PRO A 111 10.98 -8.52 -25.96
CA PRO A 111 12.29 -8.28 -25.35
C PRO A 111 12.73 -6.83 -25.54
N GLY A 112 13.20 -6.18 -24.48
CA GLY A 112 13.62 -4.80 -24.49
C GLY A 112 13.67 -4.21 -23.08
N GLU A 113 14.01 -2.93 -22.99
CA GLU A 113 14.19 -2.21 -21.74
C GLU A 113 12.92 -2.19 -20.89
N GLN A 114 11.76 -1.98 -21.51
CA GLN A 114 10.47 -1.99 -20.80
C GLN A 114 10.15 -3.35 -20.15
N LYS A 115 10.47 -4.46 -20.82
CA LYS A 115 10.29 -5.79 -20.26
C LYS A 115 11.20 -5.99 -19.06
N SER A 116 12.46 -5.59 -19.15
CA SER A 116 13.43 -5.67 -18.05
C SER A 116 12.96 -4.84 -16.86
N ALA A 117 12.45 -3.62 -17.09
CA ALA A 117 11.87 -2.78 -16.06
C ALA A 117 10.64 -3.43 -15.42
N ALA A 118 9.74 -4.02 -16.19
CA ALA A 118 8.56 -4.71 -15.66
C ALA A 118 8.93 -5.93 -14.81
N VAL A 119 9.93 -6.71 -15.22
CA VAL A 119 10.43 -7.85 -14.43
C VAL A 119 11.06 -7.39 -13.13
N SER A 120 11.96 -6.41 -13.18
CA SER A 120 12.66 -5.92 -11.97
C SER A 120 11.69 -5.28 -10.98
N THR A 121 10.77 -4.44 -11.45
CA THR A 121 9.77 -3.81 -10.57
C THR A 121 8.76 -4.82 -10.02
N GLY A 122 8.36 -5.81 -10.82
CA GLY A 122 7.52 -6.91 -10.36
C GLY A 122 8.16 -7.74 -9.25
N LEU A 123 9.47 -8.04 -9.35
CA LEU A 123 10.21 -8.74 -8.29
C LEU A 123 10.33 -7.90 -7.02
N VAL A 124 10.57 -6.60 -7.15
CA VAL A 124 10.68 -5.67 -6.02
C VAL A 124 9.35 -5.55 -5.26
N CYS A 125 8.21 -5.74 -5.92
CA CYS A 125 6.89 -5.79 -5.26
C CYS A 125 6.80 -6.88 -4.19
N ILE A 126 7.48 -8.01 -4.35
CA ILE A 126 7.51 -9.11 -3.36
C ILE A 126 8.09 -8.60 -2.03
N LEU A 127 9.03 -7.66 -2.11
CA LEU A 127 9.65 -7.02 -0.95
C LEU A 127 8.81 -5.86 -0.36
N GLY A 128 7.60 -5.64 -0.88
CA GLY A 128 6.69 -4.61 -0.40
C GLY A 128 6.83 -3.23 -1.07
N ILE A 129 7.72 -3.07 -2.05
CA ILE A 129 7.91 -1.80 -2.78
C ILE A 129 7.11 -1.87 -4.09
N THR A 130 5.87 -1.45 -4.06
CA THR A 130 4.91 -1.63 -5.15
C THR A 130 4.82 -0.43 -6.10
N GLU A 131 5.27 0.75 -5.68
CA GLU A 131 5.13 2.00 -6.41
C GLU A 131 5.75 1.97 -7.82
N PRO A 132 6.98 1.47 -8.02
CA PRO A 132 7.57 1.44 -9.35
C PRO A 132 6.78 0.57 -10.32
N ALA A 133 6.23 -0.54 -9.84
CA ALA A 133 5.40 -1.44 -10.65
C ALA A 133 4.02 -0.83 -10.93
N LEU A 134 3.40 -0.19 -9.93
CA LEU A 134 2.08 0.45 -10.09
C LEU A 134 2.15 1.64 -11.04
N TYR A 135 3.06 2.59 -10.80
CA TYR A 135 3.14 3.80 -11.62
C TYR A 135 3.83 3.56 -12.96
N GLY A 136 4.86 2.70 -12.99
CA GLY A 136 5.65 2.46 -14.20
C GLY A 136 4.99 1.51 -15.19
N ILE A 137 4.23 0.53 -14.73
CA ILE A 137 3.67 -0.54 -15.56
C ILE A 137 2.15 -0.67 -15.42
N ALA A 138 1.64 -0.86 -14.18
CA ALA A 138 0.25 -1.25 -14.01
C ALA A 138 -0.74 -0.13 -14.37
N LEU A 139 -0.45 1.10 -13.96
CA LEU A 139 -1.31 2.25 -14.24
C LEU A 139 -1.34 2.64 -15.72
N PRO A 140 -0.19 2.78 -16.43
CA PRO A 140 -0.19 3.08 -17.86
C PRO A 140 -0.90 2.02 -18.69
N GLU A 141 -0.65 0.75 -18.40
CA GLU A 141 -1.16 -0.39 -19.17
C GLU A 141 -2.58 -0.82 -18.76
N LYS A 142 -3.08 -0.37 -17.61
CA LYS A 142 -4.41 -0.65 -17.03
C LYS A 142 -4.71 -2.14 -16.80
N LYS A 143 -4.42 -3.02 -17.77
CA LYS A 143 -4.68 -4.46 -17.67
C LYS A 143 -4.01 -5.12 -16.46
N PRO A 144 -2.70 -4.89 -16.20
CA PRO A 144 -2.07 -5.42 -14.98
C PRO A 144 -2.68 -4.85 -13.70
N LEU A 145 -3.16 -3.60 -13.73
CA LEU A 145 -3.82 -2.99 -12.57
C LEU A 145 -5.12 -3.74 -12.21
N TYR A 146 -6.01 -3.93 -13.18
CA TYR A 146 -7.24 -4.67 -12.93
C TYR A 146 -6.98 -6.14 -12.54
N ALA A 147 -5.97 -6.78 -13.14
CA ALA A 147 -5.56 -8.12 -12.77
C ALA A 147 -5.03 -8.18 -11.34
N ALA A 148 -4.24 -7.19 -10.91
CA ALA A 148 -3.75 -7.08 -9.54
C ALA A 148 -4.89 -6.88 -8.54
N MET A 149 -5.86 -6.01 -8.85
CA MET A 149 -7.05 -5.78 -8.01
C MET A 149 -7.88 -7.06 -7.87
N ALA A 150 -8.15 -7.76 -8.97
CA ALA A 150 -8.91 -9.01 -8.94
C ALA A 150 -8.15 -10.13 -8.22
N GLY A 151 -6.86 -10.29 -8.50
CA GLY A 151 -5.99 -11.25 -7.82
C GLY A 151 -5.86 -10.97 -6.33
N GLY A 152 -5.71 -9.69 -5.96
CA GLY A 152 -5.70 -9.24 -4.58
C GLY A 152 -7.00 -9.54 -3.85
N ALA A 153 -8.15 -9.28 -4.49
CA ALA A 153 -9.46 -9.60 -3.91
C ALA A 153 -9.62 -11.10 -3.64
N ILE A 154 -9.23 -11.96 -4.57
CA ILE A 154 -9.29 -13.42 -4.40
C ILE A 154 -8.34 -13.87 -3.27
N ALA A 155 -7.10 -13.37 -3.27
CA ALA A 155 -6.10 -13.71 -2.26
C ALA A 155 -6.53 -13.26 -0.87
N GLY A 156 -7.05 -12.02 -0.75
CA GLY A 156 -7.56 -11.48 0.51
C GLY A 156 -8.77 -12.24 1.04
N ALA A 157 -9.70 -12.65 0.17
CA ALA A 157 -10.81 -13.52 0.56
C ALA A 157 -10.32 -14.86 1.11
N ALA A 158 -9.42 -15.51 0.37
CA ALA A 158 -8.89 -16.83 0.75
C ALA A 158 -8.09 -16.78 2.06
N ALA A 159 -7.27 -15.75 2.25
CA ALA A 159 -6.51 -15.56 3.47
C ALA A 159 -7.40 -15.37 4.70
N ASN A 160 -8.44 -14.56 4.57
CA ASN A 160 -9.34 -14.26 5.68
C ASN A 160 -10.37 -15.36 5.96
N LEU A 161 -10.53 -16.37 5.09
CA LEU A 161 -11.21 -17.61 5.42
C LEU A 161 -10.50 -18.41 6.52
N GLN A 162 -9.18 -18.27 6.63
CA GLN A 162 -8.35 -18.97 7.61
C GLN A 162 -8.10 -18.15 8.88
N ASN A 163 -8.78 -17.01 9.05
CA ASN A 163 -8.59 -16.09 10.19
C ASN A 163 -7.11 -15.74 10.41
N THR A 164 -6.41 -15.36 9.35
CA THR A 164 -5.01 -14.96 9.43
C THR A 164 -4.88 -13.60 10.10
N HIS A 165 -4.72 -13.61 11.42
CA HIS A 165 -4.39 -12.44 12.22
C HIS A 165 -2.93 -12.54 12.65
N GLU A 166 -2.16 -11.48 12.43
CA GLU A 166 -0.81 -11.40 12.99
C GLU A 166 -0.89 -10.98 14.46
N SER A 167 -0.26 -11.78 15.32
CA SER A 167 -0.09 -11.45 16.73
C SER A 167 1.30 -10.84 16.97
N PRO A 168 1.49 -10.03 18.03
CA PRO A 168 2.79 -9.48 18.39
C PRO A 168 3.87 -10.54 18.58
N SER A 169 3.51 -11.73 19.03
CA SER A 169 4.42 -12.85 19.21
C SER A 169 5.01 -13.34 17.87
N MET A 170 4.27 -13.25 16.76
CA MET A 170 4.75 -13.65 15.45
C MET A 170 5.74 -12.60 14.90
N LEU A 171 5.49 -11.32 15.08
CA LEU A 171 6.42 -10.26 14.69
C LEU A 171 7.72 -10.31 15.51
N LEU A 172 7.63 -10.58 16.82
CA LEU A 172 8.78 -10.70 17.70
C LEU A 172 9.66 -11.91 17.36
N SER A 173 9.11 -12.98 16.79
CA SER A 173 9.88 -14.15 16.38
C SER A 173 10.85 -13.89 15.22
N TRP A 174 10.63 -12.84 14.44
CA TRP A 174 11.50 -12.42 13.34
C TRP A 174 12.55 -11.39 13.74
N LEU A 175 12.41 -10.78 14.94
CA LEU A 175 13.40 -9.85 15.46
C LEU A 175 14.53 -10.64 16.13
N PRO A 176 15.81 -10.41 15.77
CA PRO A 176 16.95 -11.11 16.36
C PRO A 176 17.31 -10.57 17.76
N LEU A 177 16.31 -10.23 18.54
CA LEU A 177 16.43 -9.72 19.92
C LEU A 177 16.06 -10.85 20.90
N GLN A 178 16.92 -11.83 21.01
CA GLN A 178 17.04 -12.71 22.17
C GLN A 178 18.36 -12.50 22.84
#